data_c118b0d873c438ddfe003fd5b2c89edd
#
_entry.id   c118b0d873c438ddfe003fd5b2c89edd
#
_cell.length_a   1.000
_cell.length_b   1.000
_cell.length_c   1.000
_cell.angle_alpha   90.00
_cell.angle_beta   90.00
_cell.angle_gamma   90.00
#
_symmetry.space_group_name_H-M   'P 1'
#
loop_
_entity.id
_entity.type
_entity.pdbx_description
1 polymer ?
#
loop_
_entity_poly.entity_id
_entity_poly.type
_entity_poly.pdbx_seq_one_letter_code
_entity_poly.pdbx_strand_id
1 'polypeptide(L)'
;MKAVVNTILFDISKNELFKINENYKMLHRKLKTTWKVMINRDELSENILQDVKILVIPGPQNAFTDDELASMKSVVERGDSVLVIMTDGGEERMNTNINFFLEEYGIIVNNDCVVRAKYHKFYHPKECHISNGILNRAVLKSIMKMPNYTSESDDYLEEPATPNFVYPYGATLTVKKPAAAILSSSDVCYPVKRPVAAMYSSEKTGGKLFVIGSGHFFTDQYLECECNDLIRELVFNHLGGVMDLHLNPVDVEDPDVNEYRTLGDVSWLSTVPLPVPATAPPPRLTPLHPHALFTWRLFSLNLAQRQYMSDTSSTPAR
;
A
#
# COMPACT_ATOMS: atom_id res chain seq x y z
N MET A 1 21.58 -24.24 -22.79
CA MET A 1 20.56 -23.32 -22.27
C MET A 1 20.12 -23.86 -20.91
N LYS A 2 20.51 -23.23 -19.78
CA LYS A 2 19.94 -23.55 -18.48
C LYS A 2 18.44 -23.19 -18.55
N ALA A 3 17.57 -24.12 -18.20
CA ALA A 3 16.15 -23.80 -18.02
C ALA A 3 16.07 -22.68 -17.00
N VAL A 4 15.47 -21.55 -17.35
CA VAL A 4 15.22 -20.45 -16.43
C VAL A 4 14.23 -21.00 -15.39
N VAL A 5 14.75 -21.40 -14.25
CA VAL A 5 13.90 -21.87 -13.13
C VAL A 5 13.29 -20.61 -12.52
N ASN A 6 12.03 -20.37 -12.84
CA ASN A 6 11.27 -19.26 -12.25
C ASN A 6 11.06 -19.52 -10.75
N THR A 7 11.98 -19.03 -9.92
CA THR A 7 11.97 -19.23 -8.48
C THR A 7 11.46 -17.98 -7.77
N ILE A 8 10.49 -18.15 -6.89
CA ILE A 8 10.06 -17.14 -5.93
C ILE A 8 10.61 -17.51 -4.55
N LEU A 9 11.31 -16.60 -3.92
CA LEU A 9 11.84 -16.75 -2.59
C LEU A 9 11.08 -15.89 -1.60
N PHE A 10 10.44 -16.51 -0.61
CA PHE A 10 9.83 -15.81 0.52
C PHE A 10 10.85 -15.74 1.65
N ASP A 11 11.18 -14.53 2.05
CA ASP A 11 12.02 -14.31 3.21
C ASP A 11 11.23 -14.45 4.51
N ILE A 12 11.84 -15.09 5.50
CA ILE A 12 11.34 -15.17 6.88
C ILE A 12 12.48 -15.00 7.89
N SER A 13 13.62 -14.40 7.47
CA SER A 13 14.81 -14.19 8.29
C SER A 13 14.63 -13.06 9.32
N LYS A 14 13.74 -12.10 9.03
CA LYS A 14 13.48 -10.91 9.86
C LYS A 14 12.21 -11.02 10.71
N ASN A 15 11.83 -12.25 11.07
CA ASN A 15 10.63 -12.53 11.84
C ASN A 15 9.36 -11.94 11.20
N GLU A 16 9.20 -12.14 9.91
CA GLU A 16 8.15 -11.57 9.08
C GLU A 16 6.76 -11.88 9.63
N LEU A 17 5.91 -10.86 9.59
CA LEU A 17 4.53 -10.93 10.09
C LEU A 17 3.69 -11.93 9.29
N PHE A 18 3.93 -12.00 7.99
CA PHE A 18 3.16 -12.85 7.08
C PHE A 18 3.99 -14.03 6.61
N LYS A 19 3.52 -15.24 6.92
CA LYS A 19 4.21 -16.47 6.54
C LYS A 19 3.43 -17.22 5.47
N ILE A 20 4.13 -17.69 4.45
CA ILE A 20 3.54 -18.38 3.29
C ILE A 20 2.70 -19.62 3.69
N ASN A 21 3.09 -20.31 4.76
CA ASN A 21 2.43 -21.52 5.22
C ASN A 21 1.29 -21.28 6.23
N GLU A 22 1.16 -20.06 6.76
CA GLU A 22 0.17 -19.70 7.78
C GLU A 22 -0.91 -18.78 7.22
N ASN A 23 -0.51 -17.61 6.74
CA ASN A 23 -1.41 -16.54 6.32
C ASN A 23 -1.72 -16.56 4.81
N TYR A 24 -0.83 -17.15 3.99
CA TYR A 24 -0.81 -17.09 2.54
C TYR A 24 -0.95 -18.47 1.88
N LYS A 25 -1.75 -19.38 2.46
CA LYS A 25 -1.92 -20.75 1.92
C LYS A 25 -2.54 -20.75 0.52
N MET A 26 -3.54 -19.89 0.29
CA MET A 26 -4.17 -19.76 -1.04
C MET A 26 -3.20 -19.15 -2.04
N LEU A 27 -2.49 -18.07 -1.66
CA LEU A 27 -1.43 -17.49 -2.47
C LEU A 27 -0.38 -18.54 -2.83
N HIS A 28 0.10 -19.31 -1.85
CA HIS A 28 1.08 -20.39 -2.06
C HIS A 28 0.56 -21.42 -3.05
N ARG A 29 -0.68 -21.87 -2.92
CA ARG A 29 -1.29 -22.83 -3.86
C ARG A 29 -1.36 -22.28 -5.27
N LYS A 30 -1.78 -21.00 -5.43
CA LYS A 30 -1.85 -20.34 -6.74
C LYS A 30 -0.46 -20.14 -7.37
N LEU A 31 0.54 -19.73 -6.59
CA LEU A 31 1.91 -19.54 -7.09
C LEU A 31 2.59 -20.85 -7.50
N LYS A 32 2.38 -21.93 -6.77
CA LYS A 32 2.96 -23.26 -7.08
C LYS A 32 2.57 -23.82 -8.44
N THR A 33 1.50 -23.33 -9.03
CA THR A 33 1.08 -23.79 -10.38
C THR A 33 2.06 -23.35 -11.47
N THR A 34 2.73 -22.21 -11.26
CA THR A 34 3.58 -21.57 -12.27
C THR A 34 5.03 -21.41 -11.81
N TRP A 35 5.26 -21.35 -10.49
CA TRP A 35 6.54 -20.98 -9.89
C TRP A 35 7.06 -22.03 -8.93
N LYS A 36 8.39 -22.14 -8.84
CA LYS A 36 9.04 -22.84 -7.73
C LYS A 36 9.10 -21.90 -6.53
N VAL A 37 8.32 -22.18 -5.50
CA VAL A 37 8.27 -21.36 -4.27
C VAL A 37 9.25 -21.93 -3.26
N MET A 38 10.17 -21.08 -2.78
CA MET A 38 11.16 -21.39 -1.75
C MET A 38 11.01 -20.45 -0.57
N ILE A 39 11.52 -20.86 0.58
CA ILE A 39 11.49 -20.08 1.83
C ILE A 39 12.93 -19.92 2.29
N ASN A 40 13.34 -18.68 2.58
CA ASN A 40 14.61 -18.36 3.20
C ASN A 40 14.43 -18.13 4.70
N ARG A 41 15.38 -18.61 5.49
CA ARG A 41 15.43 -18.42 6.96
C ARG A 41 16.74 -17.80 7.43
N ASP A 42 17.70 -17.79 6.55
CA ASP A 42 19.04 -17.28 6.82
C ASP A 42 19.12 -15.80 6.40
N GLU A 43 20.12 -15.09 6.88
CA GLU A 43 20.39 -13.72 6.47
C GLU A 43 20.53 -13.61 4.94
N LEU A 44 19.95 -12.55 4.38
CA LEU A 44 19.99 -12.34 2.93
C LEU A 44 21.42 -12.11 2.46
N SER A 45 21.87 -12.93 1.51
CA SER A 45 23.18 -12.83 0.88
C SER A 45 23.07 -13.02 -0.63
N GLU A 46 24.04 -12.50 -1.38
CA GLU A 46 24.05 -12.64 -2.84
C GLU A 46 24.02 -14.11 -3.30
N ASN A 47 24.65 -15.01 -2.53
CA ASN A 47 24.67 -16.44 -2.86
C ASN A 47 23.27 -17.07 -2.81
N ILE A 48 22.45 -16.68 -1.83
CA ILE A 48 21.07 -17.18 -1.68
C ILE A 48 20.19 -16.60 -2.79
N LEU A 49 20.45 -15.36 -3.20
CA LEU A 49 19.64 -14.62 -4.16
C LEU A 49 20.02 -14.90 -5.63
N GLN A 50 21.09 -15.66 -5.90
CA GLN A 50 21.64 -15.82 -7.25
C GLN A 50 20.68 -16.42 -8.28
N ASP A 51 19.85 -17.39 -7.87
CA ASP A 51 18.88 -18.08 -8.74
C ASP A 51 17.42 -17.67 -8.46
N VAL A 52 17.20 -16.52 -7.82
CA VAL A 52 15.88 -16.02 -7.44
C VAL A 52 15.37 -15.03 -8.49
N LYS A 53 14.18 -15.29 -9.04
CA LYS A 53 13.52 -14.36 -9.98
C LYS A 53 12.69 -13.30 -9.26
N ILE A 54 12.02 -13.69 -8.16
CA ILE A 54 11.24 -12.75 -7.35
C ILE A 54 11.58 -13.00 -5.88
N LEU A 55 12.12 -11.98 -5.22
CA LEU A 55 12.30 -11.94 -3.77
C LEU A 55 11.06 -11.30 -3.14
N VAL A 56 10.43 -11.98 -2.19
CA VAL A 56 9.26 -11.48 -1.44
C VAL A 56 9.64 -11.26 0.01
N ILE A 57 9.41 -10.04 0.51
CA ILE A 57 9.66 -9.62 1.88
C ILE A 57 8.30 -9.30 2.53
N PRO A 58 7.69 -10.26 3.26
CA PRO A 58 6.31 -10.18 3.67
C PRO A 58 6.15 -9.64 5.10
N GLY A 59 6.40 -8.35 5.30
CA GLY A 59 6.24 -7.67 6.58
C GLY A 59 7.37 -7.96 7.58
N PRO A 60 8.60 -7.48 7.31
CA PRO A 60 9.75 -7.67 8.19
C PRO A 60 9.54 -6.95 9.52
N GLN A 61 9.89 -7.62 10.64
CA GLN A 61 9.77 -7.09 12.00
C GLN A 61 11.12 -6.82 12.67
N ASN A 62 12.21 -6.92 11.92
CA ASN A 62 13.55 -6.57 12.37
C ASN A 62 14.25 -5.72 11.31
N ALA A 63 15.27 -4.98 11.74
CA ALA A 63 16.09 -4.19 10.85
C ALA A 63 17.00 -5.08 9.98
N PHE A 64 17.21 -4.65 8.75
CA PHE A 64 18.19 -5.23 7.83
C PHE A 64 19.56 -4.62 8.07
N THR A 65 20.60 -5.40 7.83
CA THR A 65 21.99 -4.93 7.79
C THR A 65 22.28 -4.24 6.45
N ASP A 66 23.34 -3.45 6.40
CA ASP A 66 23.75 -2.79 5.16
C ASP A 66 24.09 -3.80 4.04
N ASP A 67 24.68 -4.94 4.41
CA ASP A 67 25.01 -6.01 3.46
C ASP A 67 23.73 -6.68 2.88
N GLU A 68 22.70 -6.84 3.69
CA GLU A 68 21.42 -7.38 3.24
C GLU A 68 20.69 -6.38 2.32
N LEU A 69 20.70 -5.08 2.65
CA LEU A 69 20.15 -4.03 1.80
C LEU A 69 20.89 -3.96 0.46
N ALA A 70 22.22 -4.08 0.47
CA ALA A 70 23.04 -4.16 -0.75
C ALA A 70 22.71 -5.42 -1.57
N SER A 71 22.48 -6.55 -0.92
CA SER A 71 22.08 -7.80 -1.58
C SER A 71 20.71 -7.67 -2.25
N MET A 72 19.73 -7.03 -1.61
CA MET A 72 18.43 -6.74 -2.22
C MET A 72 18.55 -5.80 -3.43
N LYS A 73 19.41 -4.78 -3.34
CA LYS A 73 19.69 -3.87 -4.44
C LYS A 73 20.29 -4.60 -5.64
N SER A 74 21.22 -5.51 -5.40
CA SER A 74 21.85 -6.33 -6.46
C SER A 74 20.81 -7.16 -7.24
N VAL A 75 19.72 -7.62 -6.59
CA VAL A 75 18.62 -8.34 -7.27
C VAL A 75 17.95 -7.44 -8.31
N VAL A 76 17.61 -6.20 -7.94
CA VAL A 76 16.96 -5.26 -8.88
C VAL A 76 17.93 -4.83 -9.99
N GLU A 77 19.19 -4.57 -9.65
CA GLU A 77 20.21 -4.17 -10.62
C GLU A 77 20.52 -5.28 -11.65
N ARG A 78 20.41 -6.54 -11.25
CA ARG A 78 20.61 -7.71 -12.12
C ARG A 78 19.45 -7.94 -13.09
N GLY A 79 18.30 -7.31 -12.89
CA GLY A 79 17.12 -7.47 -13.74
C GLY A 79 16.08 -8.46 -13.19
N ASP A 80 16.20 -8.79 -11.92
CA ASP A 80 15.21 -9.59 -11.19
C ASP A 80 14.28 -8.68 -10.38
N SER A 81 13.37 -9.24 -9.61
CA SER A 81 12.29 -8.48 -9.01
C SER A 81 12.24 -8.63 -7.49
N VAL A 82 11.85 -7.55 -6.81
CA VAL A 82 11.62 -7.54 -5.37
C VAL A 82 10.18 -7.12 -5.10
N LEU A 83 9.50 -7.84 -4.22
CA LEU A 83 8.16 -7.53 -3.71
C LEU A 83 8.25 -7.25 -2.21
N VAL A 84 8.00 -6.00 -1.81
CA VAL A 84 7.95 -5.60 -0.41
C VAL A 84 6.51 -5.41 0.02
N ILE A 85 6.16 -6.07 1.10
CA ILE A 85 4.82 -6.07 1.68
C ILE A 85 4.91 -5.51 3.09
N MET A 86 4.12 -4.49 3.40
CA MET A 86 4.10 -3.86 4.70
C MET A 86 2.71 -3.98 5.35
N THR A 87 2.47 -3.28 6.45
CA THR A 87 1.17 -3.21 7.12
C THR A 87 0.95 -1.80 7.68
N ASP A 88 -0.23 -1.57 8.24
CA ASP A 88 -0.55 -0.31 8.90
C ASP A 88 0.47 0.05 9.99
N GLY A 89 0.79 1.34 10.10
CA GLY A 89 1.82 1.86 11.00
C GLY A 89 3.24 1.81 10.45
N GLY A 90 3.46 1.26 9.23
CA GLY A 90 4.73 1.31 8.52
C GLY A 90 5.94 0.78 9.31
N GLU A 91 7.10 1.40 9.11
CA GLU A 91 8.35 0.98 9.75
C GLU A 91 8.33 1.09 11.28
N GLU A 92 7.71 2.13 11.80
CA GLU A 92 7.68 2.39 13.24
C GLU A 92 7.00 1.23 13.98
N ARG A 93 5.85 0.77 13.47
CA ARG A 93 5.15 -0.38 14.06
C ARG A 93 5.88 -1.70 13.84
N MET A 94 6.51 -1.85 12.69
CA MET A 94 7.20 -3.07 12.30
C MET A 94 8.65 -3.14 12.83
N ASN A 95 9.16 -2.06 13.41
CA ASN A 95 10.53 -1.97 13.92
C ASN A 95 11.60 -2.40 12.88
N THR A 96 11.41 -1.96 11.64
CA THR A 96 12.27 -2.26 10.50
C THR A 96 12.87 -0.99 9.90
N ASN A 97 13.81 -1.12 8.98
CA ASN A 97 14.48 -0.01 8.27
C ASN A 97 14.39 -0.16 6.75
N ILE A 98 13.34 -0.82 6.26
CA ILE A 98 13.20 -1.15 4.82
C ILE A 98 13.12 0.10 3.93
N ASN A 99 12.69 1.25 4.47
CA ASN A 99 12.60 2.50 3.70
C ASN A 99 13.97 2.96 3.20
N PHE A 100 15.08 2.64 3.87
CA PHE A 100 16.42 2.94 3.33
C PHE A 100 16.65 2.33 1.95
N PHE A 101 16.14 1.11 1.73
CA PHE A 101 16.19 0.48 0.42
C PHE A 101 15.17 1.09 -0.55
N LEU A 102 13.94 1.35 -0.08
CA LEU A 102 12.84 1.80 -0.93
C LEU A 102 13.02 3.24 -1.43
N GLU A 103 13.62 4.11 -0.62
CA GLU A 103 13.87 5.53 -0.96
C GLU A 103 14.75 5.69 -2.20
N GLU A 104 15.68 4.79 -2.43
CA GLU A 104 16.52 4.82 -3.64
C GLU A 104 15.70 4.71 -4.93
N TYR A 105 14.54 4.04 -4.85
CA TYR A 105 13.61 3.86 -5.97
C TYR A 105 12.45 4.87 -5.97
N GLY A 106 12.46 5.82 -5.03
CA GLY A 106 11.44 6.86 -4.91
C GLY A 106 10.16 6.41 -4.21
N ILE A 107 10.22 5.39 -3.36
CA ILE A 107 9.07 4.87 -2.62
C ILE A 107 9.37 4.95 -1.12
N ILE A 108 8.41 5.42 -0.34
CA ILE A 108 8.48 5.44 1.14
C ILE A 108 7.16 4.90 1.68
N VAL A 109 7.22 3.96 2.60
CA VAL A 109 6.05 3.50 3.36
C VAL A 109 5.84 4.42 4.55
N ASN A 110 4.65 5.03 4.63
CA ASN A 110 4.33 5.98 5.68
C ASN A 110 3.92 5.25 6.99
N ASN A 111 4.18 5.90 8.13
CA ASN A 111 3.79 5.38 9.45
C ASN A 111 2.33 5.72 9.76
N ASP A 112 1.43 5.40 8.84
CA ASP A 112 0.03 5.71 8.93
C ASP A 112 -0.87 4.47 8.71
N CYS A 113 -2.16 4.71 8.56
CA CYS A 113 -3.14 3.67 8.37
C CYS A 113 -4.28 4.21 7.52
N VAL A 114 -4.70 3.42 6.54
CA VAL A 114 -5.89 3.72 5.74
C VAL A 114 -7.13 3.26 6.46
N VAL A 115 -8.12 4.17 6.56
CA VAL A 115 -9.41 3.89 7.16
C VAL A 115 -10.52 4.30 6.22
N ARG A 116 -11.62 3.55 6.19
CA ARG A 116 -12.77 3.88 5.36
C ARG A 116 -13.45 5.17 5.81
N ALA A 117 -13.82 6.01 4.87
CA ALA A 117 -14.67 7.19 5.13
C ALA A 117 -16.18 6.84 4.99
N LYS A 118 -16.52 5.85 4.15
CA LYS A 118 -17.88 5.35 3.96
C LYS A 118 -18.13 4.10 4.82
N TYR A 119 -19.34 4.00 5.39
CA TYR A 119 -19.72 2.86 6.21
C TYR A 119 -20.06 1.63 5.35
N HIS A 120 -19.41 0.52 5.67
CA HIS A 120 -19.76 -0.81 5.17
C HIS A 120 -20.08 -1.72 6.36
N LYS A 121 -21.27 -2.31 6.40
CA LYS A 121 -21.80 -3.03 7.55
C LYS A 121 -20.93 -4.19 8.03
N PHE A 122 -20.25 -4.87 7.11
CA PHE A 122 -19.54 -6.11 7.41
C PHE A 122 -18.02 -5.97 7.49
N TYR A 123 -17.49 -4.77 7.32
CA TYR A 123 -16.05 -4.52 7.33
C TYR A 123 -15.61 -3.71 8.54
N HIS A 124 -14.45 -4.08 9.08
CA HIS A 124 -13.77 -3.27 10.10
C HIS A 124 -13.43 -1.88 9.54
N PRO A 125 -13.31 -0.80 10.34
CA PRO A 125 -12.89 0.52 9.85
C PRO A 125 -11.60 0.54 9.03
N LYS A 126 -10.68 -0.39 9.29
CA LYS A 126 -9.42 -0.56 8.53
C LYS A 126 -9.53 -1.52 7.35
N GLU A 127 -10.68 -2.09 7.10
CA GLU A 127 -10.98 -2.90 5.92
C GLU A 127 -11.66 -2.00 4.89
N CYS A 128 -10.86 -1.46 3.98
CA CYS A 128 -11.31 -0.46 3.04
C CYS A 128 -11.72 -1.12 1.73
N HIS A 129 -13.00 -1.00 1.38
CA HIS A 129 -13.49 -1.32 0.06
C HIS A 129 -13.30 -0.09 -0.84
N ILE A 130 -12.39 -0.19 -1.80
CA ILE A 130 -11.95 0.92 -2.62
C ILE A 130 -12.47 0.76 -4.05
N SER A 131 -13.23 1.76 -4.50
CA SER A 131 -13.62 1.95 -5.88
C SER A 131 -12.79 3.09 -6.51
N ASN A 132 -12.55 3.02 -7.81
CA ASN A 132 -11.75 4.00 -8.56
C ASN A 132 -10.33 4.21 -7.97
N GLY A 133 -9.74 3.17 -7.38
CA GLY A 133 -8.42 3.24 -6.77
C GLY A 133 -7.28 2.76 -7.66
N ILE A 134 -7.53 2.34 -8.90
CA ILE A 134 -6.49 1.92 -9.84
C ILE A 134 -6.06 3.13 -10.66
N LEU A 135 -4.84 3.61 -10.42
CA LEU A 135 -4.36 4.86 -10.95
C LEU A 135 -3.79 4.77 -12.37
N ASN A 136 -3.14 3.67 -12.69
CA ASN A 136 -2.44 3.55 -13.96
C ASN A 136 -3.31 2.90 -15.04
N ARG A 137 -3.46 3.56 -16.19
CA ARG A 137 -4.26 3.08 -17.32
C ARG A 137 -3.81 1.74 -17.88
N ALA A 138 -2.51 1.46 -17.88
CA ALA A 138 -2.00 0.19 -18.36
C ALA A 138 -2.44 -0.95 -17.43
N VAL A 139 -2.40 -0.72 -16.12
CA VAL A 139 -2.89 -1.65 -15.10
C VAL A 139 -4.39 -1.87 -15.22
N LEU A 140 -5.17 -0.80 -15.30
CA LEU A 140 -6.63 -0.86 -15.45
C LEU A 140 -7.03 -1.66 -16.70
N LYS A 141 -6.46 -1.33 -17.86
CA LYS A 141 -6.73 -2.04 -19.11
C LYS A 141 -6.32 -3.52 -19.06
N SER A 142 -5.27 -3.85 -18.34
CA SER A 142 -4.79 -5.23 -18.19
C SER A 142 -5.74 -6.03 -17.32
N ILE A 143 -6.24 -5.49 -16.22
CA ILE A 143 -7.22 -6.13 -15.35
C ILE A 143 -8.53 -6.37 -16.10
N MET A 144 -9.04 -5.35 -16.80
CA MET A 144 -10.29 -5.46 -17.57
C MET A 144 -10.23 -6.49 -18.71
N LYS A 145 -9.04 -6.83 -19.20
CA LYS A 145 -8.84 -7.86 -20.22
C LYS A 145 -8.70 -9.27 -19.67
N MET A 146 -8.56 -9.43 -18.36
CA MET A 146 -8.42 -10.75 -17.76
C MET A 146 -9.72 -11.56 -17.88
N PRO A 147 -9.64 -12.86 -18.20
CA PRO A 147 -10.83 -13.69 -18.45
C PRO A 147 -11.75 -13.82 -17.22
N ASN A 148 -11.23 -13.60 -16.04
CA ASN A 148 -11.97 -13.69 -14.79
C ASN A 148 -12.56 -12.34 -14.32
N TYR A 149 -12.40 -11.28 -15.12
CA TYR A 149 -13.00 -9.99 -14.80
C TYR A 149 -14.46 -9.99 -15.25
N THR A 150 -15.38 -9.84 -14.32
CA THR A 150 -16.81 -9.63 -14.57
C THR A 150 -17.18 -8.24 -14.14
N SER A 151 -17.62 -7.38 -15.05
CA SER A 151 -18.22 -6.09 -14.68
C SER A 151 -19.64 -6.35 -14.20
N GLU A 152 -19.93 -6.09 -12.95
CA GLU A 152 -21.29 -6.21 -12.37
C GLU A 152 -22.24 -5.07 -12.77
N SER A 153 -22.08 -4.45 -13.93
CA SER A 153 -23.04 -3.46 -14.40
C SER A 153 -24.15 -4.15 -15.21
N ASP A 154 -25.27 -4.39 -14.56
CA ASP A 154 -26.52 -4.83 -15.22
C ASP A 154 -27.22 -3.70 -16.02
N ASP A 155 -26.70 -2.51 -16.05
CA ASP A 155 -27.29 -1.36 -16.73
C ASP A 155 -26.47 -0.95 -17.96
N TYR A 156 -27.07 -1.10 -19.12
CA TYR A 156 -26.51 -0.78 -20.45
C TYR A 156 -26.21 0.70 -20.69
N LEU A 157 -26.34 1.57 -19.69
CA LEU A 157 -26.23 3.03 -19.78
C LEU A 157 -25.17 3.65 -18.89
N GLU A 158 -24.48 2.89 -18.04
CA GLU A 158 -23.40 3.41 -17.20
C GLU A 158 -22.02 3.08 -17.78
N GLU A 159 -21.06 3.98 -17.55
CA GLU A 159 -19.65 3.75 -17.85
C GLU A 159 -19.19 2.43 -17.20
N PRO A 160 -18.32 1.64 -17.86
CA PRO A 160 -17.90 0.35 -17.31
C PRO A 160 -17.35 0.54 -15.90
N ALA A 161 -17.98 -0.16 -14.96
CA ALA A 161 -17.60 -0.08 -13.55
C ALA A 161 -16.10 -0.36 -13.40
N THR A 162 -15.39 0.56 -12.76
CA THR A 162 -13.96 0.39 -12.48
C THR A 162 -13.77 -0.76 -11.48
N PRO A 163 -12.71 -1.58 -11.65
CA PRO A 163 -12.45 -2.68 -10.75
C PRO A 163 -12.31 -2.22 -9.30
N ASN A 164 -13.10 -2.81 -8.41
CA ASN A 164 -13.01 -2.56 -6.97
C ASN A 164 -12.00 -3.51 -6.34
N PHE A 165 -11.41 -3.11 -5.22
CA PHE A 165 -10.56 -3.98 -4.43
C PHE A 165 -10.71 -3.70 -2.94
N VAL A 166 -10.36 -4.68 -2.11
CA VAL A 166 -10.34 -4.54 -0.65
C VAL A 166 -8.92 -4.31 -0.19
N TYR A 167 -8.70 -3.23 0.57
CA TYR A 167 -7.41 -2.87 1.15
C TYR A 167 -7.48 -2.91 2.68
N PRO A 168 -7.11 -4.05 3.30
CA PRO A 168 -7.24 -4.23 4.73
C PRO A 168 -5.94 -3.88 5.47
N TYR A 169 -6.05 -3.18 6.59
CA TYR A 169 -4.96 -2.92 7.55
C TYR A 169 -3.65 -2.47 6.89
N GLY A 170 -3.70 -1.47 6.05
CA GLY A 170 -2.53 -1.02 5.32
C GLY A 170 -2.16 0.43 5.57
N ALA A 171 -0.88 0.74 5.32
CA ALA A 171 -0.31 2.08 5.32
C ALA A 171 -0.42 2.73 3.93
N THR A 172 -0.28 4.05 3.88
CA THR A 172 -0.11 4.75 2.61
C THR A 172 1.36 4.81 2.20
N LEU A 173 1.59 5.10 0.93
CA LEU A 173 2.93 5.29 0.38
C LEU A 173 3.14 6.74 -0.03
N THR A 174 4.38 7.19 0.03
CA THR A 174 4.86 8.38 -0.67
C THR A 174 5.63 7.92 -1.89
N VAL A 175 5.20 8.35 -3.08
CA VAL A 175 5.76 7.89 -4.35
C VAL A 175 6.32 9.08 -5.12
N LYS A 176 7.57 8.97 -5.56
CA LYS A 176 8.27 9.95 -6.38
C LYS A 176 8.86 9.27 -7.61
N LYS A 177 9.03 10.01 -8.70
CA LYS A 177 9.78 9.49 -9.86
C LYS A 177 11.15 8.98 -9.42
N PRO A 178 11.60 7.83 -9.92
CA PRO A 178 11.10 7.11 -11.10
C PRO A 178 9.97 6.09 -10.85
N ALA A 179 9.53 5.88 -9.61
CA ALA A 179 8.43 4.98 -9.32
C ALA A 179 7.07 5.51 -9.81
N ALA A 180 6.14 4.62 -10.08
CA ALA A 180 4.78 4.91 -10.45
C ALA A 180 3.79 4.40 -9.39
N ALA A 181 2.83 5.23 -9.01
CA ALA A 181 1.73 4.81 -8.15
C ALA A 181 0.76 3.93 -8.95
N ILE A 182 0.36 2.80 -8.37
CA ILE A 182 -0.49 1.79 -9.02
C ILE A 182 -1.88 1.81 -8.43
N LEU A 183 -1.99 1.80 -7.11
CA LEU A 183 -3.25 1.82 -6.37
C LEU A 183 -3.28 3.01 -5.42
N SER A 184 -4.47 3.56 -5.19
CA SER A 184 -4.71 4.63 -4.23
C SER A 184 -5.86 4.32 -3.28
N SER A 185 -5.94 5.10 -2.20
CA SER A 185 -7.04 5.08 -1.25
C SER A 185 -8.34 5.69 -1.80
N SER A 186 -8.30 6.30 -3.00
CA SER A 186 -9.44 6.98 -3.63
C SER A 186 -10.12 8.01 -2.70
N ASP A 187 -11.32 8.46 -3.05
CA ASP A 187 -12.13 9.38 -2.24
C ASP A 187 -12.91 8.67 -1.12
N VAL A 188 -12.90 7.35 -1.11
CA VAL A 188 -13.72 6.53 -0.20
C VAL A 188 -13.03 6.21 1.12
N CYS A 189 -11.73 6.53 1.24
CA CYS A 189 -10.92 6.26 2.41
C CYS A 189 -10.17 7.50 2.88
N TYR A 190 -9.70 7.45 4.12
CA TYR A 190 -8.80 8.47 4.68
C TYR A 190 -7.46 7.81 5.04
N PRO A 191 -6.32 8.43 4.71
CA PRO A 191 -6.15 9.67 3.93
C PRO A 191 -6.66 9.53 2.50
N VAL A 192 -7.24 10.62 1.97
CA VAL A 192 -7.87 10.66 0.64
C VAL A 192 -6.80 10.69 -0.45
N LYS A 193 -7.03 9.97 -1.55
CA LYS A 193 -6.21 10.00 -2.77
C LYS A 193 -4.70 9.78 -2.51
N ARG A 194 -4.38 8.86 -1.60
CA ARG A 194 -2.98 8.50 -1.30
C ARG A 194 -2.60 7.22 -2.01
N PRO A 195 -1.39 7.13 -2.56
CA PRO A 195 -0.87 5.87 -3.05
C PRO A 195 -0.84 4.81 -1.94
N VAL A 196 -1.27 3.59 -2.25
CA VAL A 196 -1.25 2.43 -1.34
C VAL A 196 -0.46 1.26 -1.91
N ALA A 197 -0.19 1.29 -3.22
CA ALA A 197 0.78 0.42 -3.89
C ALA A 197 1.52 1.19 -4.97
N ALA A 198 2.80 0.87 -5.14
CA ALA A 198 3.70 1.50 -6.10
C ALA A 198 4.60 0.48 -6.77
N MET A 199 5.06 0.81 -7.96
CA MET A 199 5.95 -0.02 -8.75
C MET A 199 7.05 0.81 -9.38
N TYR A 200 8.26 0.25 -9.35
CA TYR A 200 9.41 0.73 -10.09
C TYR A 200 9.82 -0.31 -11.13
N SER A 201 10.17 0.13 -12.31
CA SER A 201 10.75 -0.70 -13.36
C SER A 201 11.96 0.00 -13.95
N SER A 202 13.10 -0.70 -13.99
CA SER A 202 14.30 -0.21 -14.62
C SER A 202 14.25 -0.46 -16.13
N GLU A 203 14.29 0.58 -16.93
CA GLU A 203 14.37 0.45 -18.41
C GLU A 203 15.69 -0.17 -18.88
N LYS A 204 16.78 -0.03 -18.08
CA LYS A 204 18.12 -0.48 -18.46
C LYS A 204 18.34 -1.95 -18.16
N THR A 205 17.96 -2.40 -16.96
CA THR A 205 18.23 -3.76 -16.47
C THR A 205 17.03 -4.67 -16.55
N GLY A 206 15.82 -4.10 -16.63
CA GLY A 206 14.56 -4.84 -16.53
C GLY A 206 14.19 -5.24 -15.11
N GLY A 207 14.96 -4.80 -14.11
CA GLY A 207 14.67 -5.05 -12.69
C GLY A 207 13.42 -4.33 -12.24
N LYS A 208 12.66 -4.96 -11.35
CA LYS A 208 11.37 -4.45 -10.90
C LYS A 208 11.25 -4.48 -9.38
N LEU A 209 10.59 -3.46 -8.84
CA LEU A 209 10.26 -3.39 -7.43
C LEU A 209 8.78 -3.07 -7.30
N PHE A 210 8.03 -3.89 -6.58
CA PHE A 210 6.65 -3.60 -6.21
C PHE A 210 6.54 -3.48 -4.70
N VAL A 211 5.85 -2.44 -4.24
CA VAL A 211 5.63 -2.17 -2.82
C VAL A 211 4.15 -2.00 -2.56
N ILE A 212 3.64 -2.66 -1.53
CA ILE A 212 2.27 -2.52 -1.07
C ILE A 212 2.24 -2.33 0.45
N GLY A 213 1.46 -1.36 0.90
CA GLY A 213 1.34 -1.03 2.32
C GLY A 213 0.45 -1.99 3.12
N SER A 214 -0.15 -3.02 2.51
CA SER A 214 -1.01 -3.99 3.18
C SER A 214 -0.63 -5.44 2.83
N GLY A 215 -0.11 -6.16 3.81
CA GLY A 215 0.12 -7.60 3.66
C GLY A 215 -1.15 -8.42 3.80
N HIS A 216 -2.13 -7.90 4.50
CA HIS A 216 -3.44 -8.55 4.59
C HIS A 216 -4.14 -8.69 3.23
N PHE A 217 -3.78 -7.85 2.26
CA PHE A 217 -4.27 -7.92 0.88
C PHE A 217 -4.10 -9.30 0.24
N PHE A 218 -3.02 -10.00 0.56
CA PHE A 218 -2.70 -11.33 0.02
C PHE A 218 -3.07 -12.49 0.94
N THR A 219 -3.66 -12.24 2.13
CA THR A 219 -4.06 -13.30 3.04
C THR A 219 -5.25 -14.08 2.51
N ASP A 220 -5.39 -15.31 3.01
CA ASP A 220 -6.48 -16.22 2.64
C ASP A 220 -7.87 -15.60 2.84
N GLN A 221 -8.00 -14.64 3.76
CA GLN A 221 -9.26 -13.95 4.05
C GLN A 221 -9.66 -12.94 2.96
N TYR A 222 -8.69 -12.26 2.34
CA TYR A 222 -8.97 -11.12 1.46
C TYR A 222 -8.55 -11.35 0.00
N LEU A 223 -7.79 -12.39 -0.27
CA LEU A 223 -7.25 -12.65 -1.60
C LEU A 223 -8.32 -12.82 -2.69
N GLU A 224 -9.43 -13.45 -2.33
CA GLU A 224 -10.56 -13.70 -3.27
C GLU A 224 -11.68 -12.65 -3.13
N CYS A 225 -11.45 -11.58 -2.35
CA CYS A 225 -12.40 -10.48 -2.26
C CYS A 225 -12.24 -9.54 -3.46
N GLU A 226 -13.34 -9.18 -4.12
CA GLU A 226 -13.37 -8.26 -5.26
C GLU A 226 -12.29 -8.61 -6.31
N CYS A 227 -11.54 -7.61 -6.78
CA CYS A 227 -10.47 -7.81 -7.77
C CYS A 227 -9.07 -8.07 -7.17
N ASN A 228 -8.96 -8.40 -5.86
CA ASN A 228 -7.65 -8.60 -5.22
C ASN A 228 -6.84 -9.70 -5.91
N ASP A 229 -7.49 -10.82 -6.28
CA ASP A 229 -6.78 -11.91 -6.97
C ASP A 229 -6.32 -11.54 -8.38
N LEU A 230 -7.08 -10.73 -9.10
CA LEU A 230 -6.68 -10.22 -10.42
C LEU A 230 -5.48 -9.28 -10.31
N ILE A 231 -5.47 -8.41 -9.29
CA ILE A 231 -4.33 -7.53 -9.00
C ILE A 231 -3.11 -8.37 -8.62
N ARG A 232 -3.26 -9.39 -7.76
CA ARG A 232 -2.20 -10.33 -7.42
C ARG A 232 -1.63 -10.98 -8.68
N GLU A 233 -2.49 -11.52 -9.55
CA GLU A 233 -2.08 -12.20 -10.78
C GLU A 233 -1.30 -11.26 -11.69
N LEU A 234 -1.78 -10.03 -11.90
CA LEU A 234 -1.10 -9.01 -12.69
C LEU A 234 0.29 -8.69 -12.10
N VAL A 235 0.38 -8.46 -10.80
CA VAL A 235 1.64 -8.12 -10.12
C VAL A 235 2.66 -9.23 -10.29
N PHE A 236 2.32 -10.47 -9.99
CA PHE A 236 3.26 -11.59 -10.11
C PHE A 236 3.64 -11.89 -11.56
N ASN A 237 2.73 -11.77 -12.52
CA ASN A 237 3.03 -11.92 -13.94
C ASN A 237 3.96 -10.82 -14.45
N HIS A 238 3.78 -9.59 -13.98
CA HIS A 238 4.69 -8.48 -14.33
C HIS A 238 6.07 -8.66 -13.70
N LEU A 239 6.15 -8.95 -12.41
CA LEU A 239 7.42 -9.19 -11.70
C LEU A 239 8.17 -10.40 -12.28
N GLY A 240 7.44 -11.42 -12.70
CA GLY A 240 7.99 -12.60 -13.35
C GLY A 240 8.46 -12.39 -14.78
N GLY A 241 8.13 -11.25 -15.40
CA GLY A 241 8.46 -10.98 -16.80
C GLY A 241 7.56 -11.71 -17.81
N VAL A 242 6.45 -12.31 -17.36
CA VAL A 242 5.45 -12.94 -18.25
C VAL A 242 4.62 -11.87 -18.97
N MET A 243 4.33 -10.77 -18.27
CA MET A 243 3.63 -9.61 -18.82
C MET A 243 4.49 -8.39 -18.62
N ASP A 244 4.63 -7.57 -19.65
CA ASP A 244 5.30 -6.27 -19.53
C ASP A 244 4.27 -5.16 -19.48
N LEU A 245 4.32 -4.36 -18.39
CA LEU A 245 3.49 -3.19 -18.20
C LEU A 245 4.35 -1.95 -18.42
N HIS A 246 4.08 -1.22 -19.46
CA HIS A 246 4.68 0.10 -19.65
C HIS A 246 4.04 1.09 -18.67
N LEU A 247 4.64 1.19 -17.51
CA LEU A 247 4.18 2.08 -16.45
C LEU A 247 4.70 3.48 -16.71
N ASN A 248 3.90 4.31 -17.36
CA ASN A 248 4.23 5.72 -17.50
C ASN A 248 3.77 6.45 -16.22
N PRO A 249 4.68 7.11 -15.47
CA PRO A 249 4.30 7.88 -14.29
C PRO A 249 3.34 9.06 -14.58
N VAL A 250 3.18 9.42 -15.86
CA VAL A 250 2.27 10.49 -16.32
C VAL A 250 0.88 9.96 -16.64
N ASP A 251 0.72 8.65 -16.89
CA ASP A 251 -0.58 8.01 -17.21
C ASP A 251 -1.40 7.68 -15.96
N VAL A 252 -1.39 8.55 -14.98
CA VAL A 252 -2.24 8.45 -13.81
C VAL A 252 -3.55 9.16 -14.09
N GLU A 253 -4.67 8.47 -13.91
CA GLU A 253 -6.00 9.05 -14.17
C GLU A 253 -6.38 10.12 -13.14
N ASP A 254 -5.76 10.09 -11.94
CA ASP A 254 -5.95 11.09 -10.91
C ASP A 254 -4.75 12.05 -10.84
N PRO A 255 -4.85 13.27 -11.41
CA PRO A 255 -3.78 14.25 -11.40
C PRO A 255 -3.37 14.68 -9.98
N ASP A 256 -4.29 14.64 -9.00
CA ASP A 256 -4.00 15.00 -7.61
C ASP A 256 -2.97 14.07 -6.96
N VAL A 257 -2.91 12.82 -7.41
CA VAL A 257 -1.90 11.85 -6.93
C VAL A 257 -0.52 12.14 -7.55
N ASN A 258 -0.47 12.56 -8.81
CA ASN A 258 0.78 12.93 -9.49
C ASN A 258 1.37 14.25 -8.98
N GLU A 259 0.51 15.18 -8.62
CA GLU A 259 0.90 16.48 -8.06
C GLU A 259 1.13 16.43 -6.55
N TYR A 260 1.13 15.23 -5.97
CA TYR A 260 1.34 15.05 -4.56
C TYR A 260 2.66 15.69 -4.12
N ARG A 261 2.53 16.85 -3.53
CA ARG A 261 3.63 17.54 -2.85
C ARG A 261 3.67 17.06 -1.41
N THR A 262 4.82 16.61 -0.94
CA THR A 262 5.05 16.52 0.49
C THR A 262 4.64 17.84 1.11
N LEU A 263 3.64 17.81 1.99
CA LEU A 263 3.35 18.97 2.81
C LEU A 263 4.67 19.38 3.45
N GLY A 264 5.07 20.65 3.29
CA GLY A 264 6.20 21.17 4.03
C GLY A 264 5.98 20.95 5.52
N ASP A 265 7.02 21.04 6.31
CA ASP A 265 6.91 20.90 7.75
C ASP A 265 5.82 21.84 8.28
N VAL A 266 4.69 21.25 8.65
CA VAL A 266 3.54 21.98 9.22
C VAL A 266 3.53 21.89 10.75
N SER A 267 4.59 21.38 11.37
CA SER A 267 4.69 21.25 12.83
C SER A 267 4.52 22.58 13.55
N TRP A 268 4.93 23.69 12.90
CA TRP A 268 4.72 25.05 13.41
C TRP A 268 3.25 25.43 13.55
N LEU A 269 2.33 24.85 12.76
CA LEU A 269 0.90 25.11 12.89
C LEU A 269 0.33 24.55 14.21
N SER A 270 0.96 23.54 14.80
CA SER A 270 0.59 23.01 16.09
C SER A 270 1.06 23.87 17.27
N THR A 271 2.07 24.71 17.04
CA THR A 271 2.70 25.54 18.10
C THR A 271 2.17 26.98 18.13
N VAL A 272 1.54 27.43 17.04
CA VAL A 272 0.95 28.78 16.97
C VAL A 272 -0.56 28.62 17.01
N PRO A 273 -1.22 28.99 18.12
CA PRO A 273 -2.68 29.02 18.16
C PRO A 273 -3.17 30.02 17.11
N LEU A 274 -3.93 29.52 16.14
CA LEU A 274 -4.59 30.37 15.15
C LEU A 274 -5.53 31.33 15.92
N PRO A 275 -5.41 32.66 15.75
CA PRO A 275 -6.31 33.58 16.37
C PRO A 275 -7.71 33.34 15.82
N VAL A 276 -8.59 32.78 16.65
CA VAL A 276 -10.00 32.66 16.31
C VAL A 276 -10.60 34.07 16.34
N PRO A 277 -11.20 34.56 15.25
CA PRO A 277 -11.87 35.85 15.28
C PRO A 277 -12.89 35.86 16.40
N ALA A 278 -12.84 36.84 17.32
CA ALA A 278 -13.74 36.95 18.46
C ALA A 278 -15.25 37.04 18.10
N THR A 279 -15.53 37.21 16.79
CA THR A 279 -16.89 37.34 16.25
C THR A 279 -17.43 36.07 15.58
N ALA A 280 -16.59 35.03 15.44
CA ALA A 280 -17.08 33.80 14.83
C ALA A 280 -17.93 33.00 15.84
N PRO A 281 -19.18 32.62 15.50
CA PRO A 281 -19.94 31.72 16.34
C PRO A 281 -19.18 30.38 16.46
N PRO A 282 -19.20 29.76 17.64
CA PRO A 282 -18.51 28.48 17.80
C PRO A 282 -19.05 27.48 16.78
N PRO A 283 -18.16 26.72 16.13
CA PRO A 283 -18.59 25.72 15.17
C PRO A 283 -19.55 24.74 15.85
N ARG A 284 -20.71 24.53 15.26
CA ARG A 284 -21.65 23.50 15.71
C ARG A 284 -21.03 22.14 15.41
N LEU A 285 -20.36 21.60 16.41
CA LEU A 285 -19.82 20.24 16.33
C LEU A 285 -21.00 19.27 16.45
N THR A 286 -21.39 18.64 15.38
CA THR A 286 -22.24 17.45 15.45
C THR A 286 -21.48 16.37 16.23
N PRO A 287 -22.11 15.71 17.22
CA PRO A 287 -21.45 14.63 17.95
C PRO A 287 -20.97 13.58 16.94
N LEU A 288 -19.68 13.32 16.94
CA LEU A 288 -19.12 12.23 16.14
C LEU A 288 -19.74 10.92 16.62
N HIS A 289 -20.23 10.12 15.68
CA HIS A 289 -20.74 8.79 15.98
C HIS A 289 -19.69 7.99 16.77
N PRO A 290 -20.05 7.22 17.82
CA PRO A 290 -19.10 6.49 18.67
C PRO A 290 -18.04 5.68 17.90
N HIS A 291 -18.39 5.15 16.73
CA HIS A 291 -17.46 4.41 15.88
C HIS A 291 -16.34 5.26 15.26
N ALA A 292 -16.52 6.57 15.12
CA ALA A 292 -15.46 7.49 14.66
C ALA A 292 -14.39 7.74 15.74
N LEU A 293 -14.67 7.42 17.00
CA LEU A 293 -13.74 7.57 18.11
C LEU A 293 -12.69 6.46 18.20
N PHE A 294 -12.86 5.37 17.45
CA PHE A 294 -11.96 4.22 17.51
C PHE A 294 -10.75 4.32 16.56
N THR A 295 -10.65 5.33 15.72
CA THR A 295 -9.45 5.60 14.93
C THR A 295 -8.64 6.67 15.64
N TRP A 296 -7.51 6.29 16.21
CA TRP A 296 -6.72 7.17 17.06
C TRP A 296 -6.08 8.37 16.34
N ARG A 297 -6.12 8.47 15.01
CA ARG A 297 -5.79 9.69 14.27
C ARG A 297 -6.94 10.70 14.20
N LEU A 298 -8.17 10.25 14.18
CA LEU A 298 -9.31 11.11 14.50
C LEU A 298 -9.20 11.63 15.94
N PHE A 299 -8.52 10.90 16.81
CA PHE A 299 -8.25 11.32 18.19
C PHE A 299 -7.31 12.52 18.28
N SER A 300 -6.28 12.64 17.43
CA SER A 300 -5.37 13.79 17.42
C SER A 300 -6.00 15.05 16.84
N LEU A 301 -6.84 14.90 15.81
CA LEU A 301 -7.68 16.00 15.32
C LEU A 301 -8.71 16.45 16.36
N ASN A 302 -9.25 15.52 17.15
CA ASN A 302 -10.18 15.84 18.24
C ASN A 302 -9.50 16.40 19.49
N LEU A 303 -8.20 16.23 19.70
CA LEU A 303 -7.52 16.83 20.85
C LEU A 303 -7.49 18.36 20.73
N ALA A 304 -7.21 18.89 19.55
CA ALA A 304 -7.28 20.32 19.30
C ALA A 304 -8.72 20.85 19.44
N GLN A 305 -9.72 20.07 19.01
CA GLN A 305 -11.12 20.41 19.19
C GLN A 305 -11.60 20.30 20.64
N ARG A 306 -11.08 19.36 21.44
CA ARG A 306 -11.38 19.24 22.87
C ARG A 306 -10.76 20.36 23.68
N GLN A 307 -9.55 20.79 23.38
CA GLN A 307 -8.93 21.98 24.01
C GLN A 307 -9.81 23.23 23.75
N TYR A 308 -10.27 23.40 22.51
CA TYR A 308 -11.18 24.49 22.17
C TYR A 308 -12.51 24.45 22.94
N MET A 309 -13.08 23.27 23.18
CA MET A 309 -14.34 23.09 23.94
C MET A 309 -14.13 23.29 25.44
N SER A 310 -12.96 22.94 26.01
CA SER A 310 -12.67 23.19 27.43
C SER A 310 -12.50 24.67 27.73
N ASP A 311 -11.92 25.42 26.79
CA ASP A 311 -11.72 26.87 26.94
C ASP A 311 -13.03 27.67 26.80
N THR A 312 -14.03 27.15 26.06
CA THR A 312 -15.35 27.79 25.92
C THR A 312 -16.32 27.48 27.05
N SER A 313 -16.08 26.39 27.83
CA SER A 313 -16.95 26.03 28.97
C SER A 313 -16.58 26.79 30.26
N SER A 314 -15.51 27.57 30.28
CA SER A 314 -15.05 28.33 31.42
C SER A 314 -15.52 29.80 31.46
N THR A 315 -16.44 30.18 30.58
CA THR A 315 -17.08 31.51 30.67
C THR A 315 -18.23 31.48 31.67
N PRO A 316 -18.17 32.23 32.77
CA PRO A 316 -19.28 32.25 33.73
C PRO A 316 -20.50 32.91 33.10
N ALA A 317 -21.63 32.25 33.27
CA ALA A 317 -22.93 32.83 32.97
C ALA A 317 -23.09 34.15 33.71
N ARG A 318 -23.37 35.22 33.00
CA ARG A 318 -23.99 36.42 33.46
C ARG A 318 -25.39 36.50 32.94
#